data_e861dee6d1c08cde769e5bcca04008e6
#
_entry.id   e861dee6d1c08cde769e5bcca04008e6
#
_cell.length_a   1.000
_cell.length_b   1.000
_cell.length_c   1.000
_cell.angle_alpha   90.00
_cell.angle_beta   90.00
_cell.angle_gamma   90.00
#
_symmetry.space_group_name_H-M   'P 1'
#
loop_
_entity.id
_entity.type
_entity.pdbx_description
1 polymer ?
#
loop_
_entity_poly.entity_id
_entity_poly.type
_entity_poly.pdbx_seq_one_letter_code
_entity_poly.pdbx_strand_id
1 'polypeptide(L)'
;MEEDKEFNFNKFWGSPLIEPHVVFRRNSNMYCVYCGDKADTREHCPSKAFLNKPYPTDLPTVPACKQCNNGFSADERYTSAYINYLYEYYENGNIDIFSSGTETRRENVDARRAVEKFVQTPCGDEKLMRIFTKLAVCHAAYEISAGYYSQDHTVTISRIAYSIKPLLEAAEWQELERMEIISDEILPEIGSRAFRNIYVVEMKTKSADGEGCRMPMLLMDWVDVQEGFYQYQVYFKNGQVWVKMIIRDFLYCEVVMALDDLGVLRC
;
A
#
# COMPACT_ATOMS: atom_id res chain seq x y z
N MET A 1 28.74 5.46 -24.52
CA MET A 1 27.49 5.22 -23.77
C MET A 1 27.79 5.69 -22.36
N GLU A 2 27.45 6.92 -22.05
CA GLU A 2 27.53 7.40 -20.67
C GLU A 2 26.35 6.78 -19.92
N GLU A 3 26.65 6.07 -18.85
CA GLU A 3 25.65 5.57 -17.92
C GLU A 3 24.86 6.75 -17.38
N ASP A 4 23.57 6.80 -17.68
CA ASP A 4 22.65 7.76 -17.09
C ASP A 4 22.62 7.47 -15.57
N LYS A 5 23.26 8.35 -14.80
CA LYS A 5 23.29 8.22 -13.35
C LYS A 5 21.90 8.51 -12.81
N GLU A 6 21.22 7.49 -12.34
CA GLU A 6 20.03 7.63 -11.52
C GLU A 6 20.38 8.44 -10.26
N PHE A 7 19.58 9.44 -9.98
CA PHE A 7 19.76 10.29 -8.83
C PHE A 7 18.81 9.84 -7.71
N ASN A 8 19.35 9.24 -6.69
CA ASN A 8 18.57 8.83 -5.53
C ASN A 8 18.51 9.98 -4.51
N PHE A 9 17.30 10.48 -4.23
CA PHE A 9 17.06 11.60 -3.31
C PHE A 9 17.65 11.35 -1.90
N ASN A 10 17.63 10.12 -1.43
CA ASN A 10 18.20 9.73 -0.15
C ASN A 10 19.72 9.87 -0.10
N LYS A 11 20.40 9.67 -1.23
CA LYS A 11 21.84 9.91 -1.34
C LYS A 11 22.19 11.38 -1.40
N PHE A 12 21.32 12.19 -2.02
CA PHE A 12 21.55 13.62 -2.15
C PHE A 12 21.48 14.33 -0.78
N TRP A 13 20.48 14.01 0.03
CA TRP A 13 20.35 14.62 1.35
C TRP A 13 21.31 14.08 2.39
N GLY A 14 22.16 13.13 2.02
CA GLY A 14 23.31 12.67 2.80
C GLY A 14 22.97 12.11 4.18
N SER A 15 21.72 11.74 4.39
CA SER A 15 21.26 11.37 5.71
C SER A 15 20.93 9.89 5.85
N PRO A 16 21.89 9.06 6.26
CA PRO A 16 21.55 7.82 6.95
C PRO A 16 21.02 8.07 8.37
N LEU A 17 20.82 9.34 8.77
CA LEU A 17 20.60 9.77 10.15
C LEU A 17 19.17 10.18 10.48
N ILE A 18 18.24 10.12 9.52
CA ILE A 18 16.82 10.24 9.92
C ILE A 18 16.41 8.86 10.39
N GLU A 19 16.52 8.65 11.69
CA GLU A 19 16.01 7.44 12.31
C GLU A 19 14.56 7.22 11.89
N PRO A 20 14.17 5.97 11.56
CA PRO A 20 12.81 5.65 11.11
C PRO A 20 11.71 5.99 12.14
N HIS A 21 12.10 6.47 13.31
CA HIS A 21 11.22 6.86 14.40
C HIS A 21 10.88 8.35 14.47
N VAL A 22 11.46 9.18 13.60
CA VAL A 22 11.09 10.60 13.58
C VAL A 22 9.67 10.71 13.05
N VAL A 23 8.75 10.87 13.96
CA VAL A 23 7.34 11.13 13.68
C VAL A 23 7.24 12.58 13.25
N PHE A 24 7.22 12.83 11.95
CA PHE A 24 7.09 14.17 11.37
C PHE A 24 5.73 14.82 11.64
N ARG A 25 4.80 14.11 12.25
CA ARG A 25 3.41 14.51 12.40
C ARG A 25 3.14 15.06 13.78
N ARG A 26 3.22 16.37 13.92
CA ARG A 26 2.91 17.01 15.19
C ARG A 26 1.44 16.87 15.61
N ASN A 27 0.50 16.68 14.67
CA ASN A 27 -0.94 16.70 14.95
C ASN A 27 -1.67 15.37 14.72
N SER A 28 -1.02 14.35 14.13
CA SER A 28 -1.67 13.10 13.75
C SER A 28 -1.92 12.11 14.88
N ASN A 29 -1.43 12.39 16.09
CA ASN A 29 -1.55 11.45 17.23
C ASN A 29 -2.87 11.56 17.99
N MET A 30 -3.75 12.50 17.64
CA MET A 30 -4.96 12.77 18.41
C MET A 30 -6.20 12.09 17.87
N TYR A 31 -6.25 11.82 16.56
CA TYR A 31 -7.45 11.32 15.89
C TYR A 31 -7.20 10.02 15.15
N CYS A 32 -8.19 9.14 15.22
CA CYS A 32 -8.19 7.88 14.50
C CYS A 32 -8.20 8.11 12.98
N VAL A 33 -7.24 7.55 12.27
CA VAL A 33 -7.15 7.70 10.80
C VAL A 33 -8.33 7.10 10.06
N TYR A 34 -9.14 6.27 10.72
CA TYR A 34 -10.27 5.57 10.11
C TYR A 34 -11.63 6.21 10.36
N CYS A 35 -11.86 6.85 11.50
CA CYS A 35 -13.18 7.40 11.85
C CYS A 35 -13.14 8.84 12.36
N GLY A 36 -11.96 9.42 12.58
CA GLY A 36 -11.83 10.78 13.11
C GLY A 36 -12.05 10.92 14.61
N ASP A 37 -12.48 9.87 15.31
CA ASP A 37 -12.61 9.91 16.76
C ASP A 37 -11.24 9.98 17.44
N LYS A 38 -11.24 10.27 18.75
CA LYS A 38 -10.01 10.28 19.53
C LYS A 38 -9.26 8.96 19.42
N ALA A 39 -8.00 9.01 19.03
CA ALA A 39 -7.13 7.84 19.00
C ALA A 39 -6.65 7.49 20.42
N ASP A 40 -6.81 6.25 20.81
CA ASP A 40 -6.37 5.67 22.09
C ASP A 40 -5.51 4.42 21.91
N THR A 41 -5.28 4.00 20.66
CA THR A 41 -4.40 2.90 20.26
C THR A 41 -3.56 3.28 19.04
N ARG A 42 -2.71 2.35 18.62
CA ARG A 42 -1.95 2.45 17.37
C ARG A 42 -2.11 1.19 16.54
N GLU A 43 -2.30 1.37 15.25
CA GLU A 43 -2.39 0.30 14.26
C GLU A 43 -1.07 0.19 13.49
N HIS A 44 -0.59 -1.03 13.24
CA HIS A 44 0.61 -1.26 12.44
C HIS A 44 0.32 -1.04 10.95
N CYS A 45 1.30 -0.49 10.24
CA CYS A 45 1.21 -0.17 8.83
C CYS A 45 2.33 -0.88 8.03
N PRO A 46 2.01 -1.98 7.33
CA PRO A 46 0.74 -2.68 7.27
C PRO A 46 0.41 -3.46 8.54
N SER A 47 -0.83 -3.98 8.63
CA SER A 47 -1.21 -4.89 9.70
C SER A 47 -0.37 -6.16 9.70
N LYS A 48 0.03 -6.61 10.88
CA LYS A 48 0.82 -7.84 11.08
C LYS A 48 0.17 -9.11 10.53
N ALA A 49 -1.15 -9.08 10.29
CA ALA A 49 -1.87 -10.20 9.69
C ALA A 49 -1.39 -10.55 8.27
N PHE A 50 -0.74 -9.60 7.59
CA PHE A 50 -0.23 -9.75 6.22
C PHE A 50 1.29 -9.94 6.15
N LEU A 51 1.94 -10.08 7.30
CA LEU A 51 3.38 -10.27 7.42
C LEU A 51 3.70 -11.62 8.04
N ASN A 52 4.90 -12.10 7.77
CA ASN A 52 5.42 -13.33 8.36
C ASN A 52 6.31 -13.04 9.57
N LYS A 53 6.46 -13.99 10.49
CA LYS A 53 7.41 -13.87 11.61
C LYS A 53 8.82 -14.29 11.18
N PRO A 54 9.87 -13.62 11.64
CA PRO A 54 9.85 -12.46 12.55
C PRO A 54 9.37 -11.20 11.83
N TYR A 55 8.60 -10.36 12.53
CA TYR A 55 8.13 -9.10 11.97
C TYR A 55 9.27 -8.07 11.85
N PRO A 56 9.21 -7.15 10.85
CA PRO A 56 10.14 -6.03 10.78
C PRO A 56 10.14 -5.22 12.08
N THR A 57 11.32 -4.88 12.58
CA THR A 57 11.49 -4.16 13.85
C THR A 57 11.07 -2.70 13.76
N ASP A 58 11.16 -2.14 12.55
CA ASP A 58 10.85 -0.74 12.23
C ASP A 58 9.44 -0.56 11.63
N LEU A 59 8.53 -1.49 11.88
CA LEU A 59 7.17 -1.44 11.34
C LEU A 59 6.42 -0.19 11.86
N PRO A 60 6.05 0.73 10.95
CA PRO A 60 5.39 1.97 11.35
C PRO A 60 4.00 1.73 11.92
N THR A 61 3.49 2.74 12.61
CA THR A 61 2.14 2.70 13.17
C THR A 61 1.42 4.02 12.92
N VAL A 62 0.10 3.95 12.81
CA VAL A 62 -0.79 5.11 12.71
C VAL A 62 -1.72 5.20 13.92
N PRO A 63 -2.24 6.40 14.26
CA PRO A 63 -3.22 6.54 15.32
C PRO A 63 -4.53 5.85 14.95
N ALA A 64 -5.09 5.09 15.88
CA ALA A 64 -6.38 4.42 15.72
C ALA A 64 -7.17 4.43 17.04
N CYS A 65 -8.48 4.49 16.97
CA CYS A 65 -9.28 4.20 18.15
C CYS A 65 -9.44 2.69 18.33
N LYS A 66 -9.65 2.28 19.57
CA LYS A 66 -9.81 0.86 19.93
C LYS A 66 -10.96 0.18 19.18
N GLN A 67 -12.03 0.93 18.93
CA GLN A 67 -13.19 0.40 18.19
C GLN A 67 -12.81 0.05 16.73
N CYS A 68 -12.14 0.95 16.01
CA CYS A 68 -11.68 0.69 14.64
C CYS A 68 -10.62 -0.42 14.62
N ASN A 69 -9.59 -0.30 15.47
CA ASN A 69 -8.49 -1.26 15.52
C ASN A 69 -9.00 -2.69 15.78
N ASN A 70 -9.86 -2.87 16.79
CA ASN A 70 -10.44 -4.18 17.07
C ASN A 70 -11.50 -4.60 16.04
N GLY A 71 -12.23 -3.65 15.47
CA GLY A 71 -13.30 -3.89 14.51
C GLY A 71 -12.84 -4.49 13.17
N PHE A 72 -11.57 -4.36 12.84
CA PHE A 72 -10.98 -4.98 11.64
C PHE A 72 -10.44 -6.39 11.89
N SER A 73 -10.19 -6.77 13.13
CA SER A 73 -9.43 -7.99 13.46
C SER A 73 -10.00 -9.30 12.89
N ALA A 74 -11.33 -9.43 12.82
CA ALA A 74 -11.97 -10.63 12.24
C ALA A 74 -11.80 -10.66 10.72
N ASP A 75 -12.02 -9.52 10.06
CA ASP A 75 -11.90 -9.43 8.61
C ASP A 75 -10.44 -9.50 8.16
N GLU A 76 -9.49 -9.04 8.97
CA GLU A 76 -8.05 -9.24 8.70
C GLU A 76 -7.65 -10.71 8.73
N ARG A 77 -8.11 -11.45 9.74
CA ARG A 77 -7.87 -12.91 9.81
C ARG A 77 -8.49 -13.63 8.62
N TYR A 78 -9.73 -13.25 8.28
CA TYR A 78 -10.41 -13.78 7.11
C TYR A 78 -9.64 -13.49 5.82
N THR A 79 -9.28 -12.23 5.58
CA THR A 79 -8.58 -11.80 4.37
C THR A 79 -7.19 -12.45 4.25
N SER A 80 -6.44 -12.52 5.35
CA SER A 80 -5.15 -13.22 5.38
C SER A 80 -5.30 -14.70 5.05
N ALA A 81 -6.31 -15.38 5.64
CA ALA A 81 -6.60 -16.77 5.33
C ALA A 81 -7.03 -16.96 3.88
N TYR A 82 -7.88 -16.06 3.36
CA TYR A 82 -8.32 -16.07 1.96
C TYR A 82 -7.13 -16.01 0.99
N ILE A 83 -6.22 -15.05 1.20
CA ILE A 83 -5.03 -14.90 0.35
C ILE A 83 -4.15 -16.16 0.45
N ASN A 84 -3.99 -16.73 1.64
CA ASN A 84 -3.22 -17.95 1.84
C ASN A 84 -3.82 -19.14 1.10
N TYR A 85 -5.15 -19.37 1.22
CA TYR A 85 -5.82 -20.46 0.52
C TYR A 85 -5.77 -20.27 -0.99
N LEU A 86 -5.91 -19.05 -1.47
CA LEU A 86 -5.84 -18.74 -2.89
C LEU A 86 -4.43 -18.97 -3.43
N TYR A 87 -3.40 -18.54 -2.71
CA TYR A 87 -2.00 -18.80 -3.04
C TYR A 87 -1.72 -20.30 -3.13
N GLU A 88 -2.09 -21.06 -2.10
CA GLU A 88 -1.87 -22.52 -2.07
C GLU A 88 -2.63 -23.24 -3.19
N TYR A 89 -3.83 -22.80 -3.52
CA TYR A 89 -4.58 -23.37 -4.63
C TYR A 89 -3.84 -23.26 -5.96
N TYR A 90 -3.29 -22.09 -6.27
CA TYR A 90 -2.60 -21.86 -7.52
C TYR A 90 -1.18 -22.43 -7.55
N GLU A 91 -0.48 -22.48 -6.44
CA GLU A 91 0.85 -23.06 -6.36
C GLU A 91 0.84 -24.58 -6.31
N ASN A 92 -0.09 -25.18 -5.59
CA ASN A 92 -0.12 -26.61 -5.31
C ASN A 92 -1.29 -27.35 -5.95
N GLY A 93 -2.18 -26.68 -6.65
CA GLY A 93 -3.34 -27.26 -7.34
C GLY A 93 -4.43 -27.80 -6.42
N ASN A 94 -4.34 -27.57 -5.10
CA ASN A 94 -5.29 -28.14 -4.14
C ASN A 94 -5.44 -27.30 -2.88
N ILE A 95 -6.69 -27.04 -2.46
CA ILE A 95 -7.03 -26.39 -1.18
C ILE A 95 -6.96 -27.36 0.00
N ASP A 96 -6.95 -28.68 -0.24
CA ASP A 96 -7.04 -29.70 0.81
C ASP A 96 -5.80 -29.88 1.69
N ILE A 97 -4.69 -29.23 1.35
CA ILE A 97 -3.42 -29.29 2.11
C ILE A 97 -3.58 -28.73 3.54
N PHE A 98 -4.59 -27.90 3.78
CA PHE A 98 -4.89 -27.32 5.09
C PHE A 98 -5.81 -28.17 5.98
N SER A 99 -6.24 -29.34 5.54
CA SER A 99 -7.09 -30.24 6.35
C SER A 99 -6.39 -30.86 7.57
N SER A 100 -5.11 -30.53 7.81
CA SER A 100 -4.36 -31.01 8.98
C SER A 100 -4.59 -30.13 10.22
N GLY A 101 -5.80 -30.16 10.78
CA GLY A 101 -5.98 -30.07 12.22
C GLY A 101 -6.05 -28.70 12.89
N THR A 102 -5.91 -27.55 12.21
CA THR A 102 -5.91 -26.23 12.85
C THR A 102 -7.06 -25.30 12.46
N GLU A 103 -7.99 -25.74 11.62
CA GLU A 103 -9.10 -24.93 11.11
C GLU A 103 -10.30 -24.84 12.09
N THR A 104 -10.06 -24.50 13.33
CA THR A 104 -11.15 -24.35 14.31
C THR A 104 -11.76 -22.93 14.31
N ARG A 105 -11.13 -21.98 13.64
CA ARG A 105 -11.63 -20.60 13.60
C ARG A 105 -12.62 -20.42 12.45
N ARG A 106 -13.76 -19.82 12.76
CA ARG A 106 -14.84 -19.54 11.80
C ARG A 106 -14.33 -18.76 10.58
N GLU A 107 -13.47 -17.78 10.80
CA GLU A 107 -12.90 -16.95 9.74
C GLU A 107 -12.14 -17.77 8.70
N ASN A 108 -11.38 -18.78 9.12
CA ASN A 108 -10.62 -19.65 8.21
C ASN A 108 -11.58 -20.53 7.37
N VAL A 109 -12.60 -21.08 7.99
CA VAL A 109 -13.62 -21.90 7.29
C VAL A 109 -14.38 -21.07 6.26
N ASP A 110 -14.77 -19.85 6.62
CA ASP A 110 -15.48 -18.95 5.73
C ASP A 110 -14.57 -18.50 4.56
N ALA A 111 -13.29 -18.19 4.83
CA ALA A 111 -12.31 -17.84 3.81
C ALA A 111 -12.09 -18.98 2.81
N ARG A 112 -11.92 -20.21 3.29
CA ARG A 112 -11.78 -21.39 2.44
C ARG A 112 -12.97 -21.55 1.49
N ARG A 113 -14.19 -21.51 2.00
CA ARG A 113 -15.40 -21.60 1.18
C ARG A 113 -15.51 -20.48 0.14
N ALA A 114 -15.08 -19.28 0.52
CA ALA A 114 -15.07 -18.15 -0.40
C ALA A 114 -14.06 -18.35 -1.54
N VAL A 115 -12.88 -18.91 -1.26
CA VAL A 115 -11.88 -19.26 -2.29
C VAL A 115 -12.40 -20.37 -3.19
N GLU A 116 -13.00 -21.43 -2.65
CA GLU A 116 -13.63 -22.50 -3.42
C GLU A 116 -14.68 -21.94 -4.42
N LYS A 117 -15.46 -20.97 -3.98
CA LYS A 117 -16.42 -20.26 -4.84
C LYS A 117 -15.73 -19.36 -5.86
N PHE A 118 -14.74 -18.58 -5.45
CA PHE A 118 -14.02 -17.67 -6.34
C PHE A 118 -13.34 -18.40 -7.50
N VAL A 119 -12.73 -19.54 -7.22
CA VAL A 119 -12.06 -20.37 -8.23
C VAL A 119 -13.04 -20.90 -9.29
N GLN A 120 -14.29 -21.19 -8.90
CA GLN A 120 -15.35 -21.60 -9.82
C GLN A 120 -15.95 -20.41 -10.57
N THR A 121 -16.14 -19.29 -9.89
CA THR A 121 -16.75 -18.09 -10.45
C THR A 121 -16.15 -16.87 -9.76
N PRO A 122 -15.14 -16.22 -10.37
CA PRO A 122 -14.51 -15.05 -9.80
C PRO A 122 -15.54 -13.96 -9.47
N CYS A 123 -15.58 -13.54 -8.23
CA CYS A 123 -16.47 -12.49 -7.76
C CYS A 123 -15.80 -11.67 -6.65
N GLY A 124 -16.21 -10.42 -6.51
CA GLY A 124 -15.73 -9.55 -5.43
C GLY A 124 -16.15 -10.07 -4.06
N ASP A 125 -15.32 -9.81 -3.06
CA ASP A 125 -15.57 -10.11 -1.65
C ASP A 125 -15.51 -8.81 -0.83
N GLU A 126 -16.60 -8.49 -0.13
CA GLU A 126 -16.74 -7.24 0.62
C GLU A 126 -15.72 -7.13 1.77
N LYS A 127 -15.36 -8.25 2.41
CA LYS A 127 -14.38 -8.25 3.49
C LYS A 127 -12.98 -7.95 2.96
N LEU A 128 -12.63 -8.52 1.80
CA LEU A 128 -11.38 -8.19 1.12
C LEU A 128 -11.33 -6.69 0.81
N MET A 129 -12.38 -6.17 0.16
CA MET A 129 -12.44 -4.74 -0.21
C MET A 129 -12.32 -3.84 1.02
N ARG A 130 -12.99 -4.19 2.12
CA ARG A 130 -12.90 -3.46 3.38
C ARG A 130 -11.48 -3.44 3.93
N ILE A 131 -10.77 -4.57 3.87
CA ILE A 131 -9.40 -4.66 4.38
C ILE A 131 -8.41 -4.01 3.43
N PHE A 132 -8.55 -4.14 2.12
CA PHE A 132 -7.71 -3.41 1.17
C PHE A 132 -7.85 -1.89 1.35
N THR A 133 -9.07 -1.40 1.54
CA THR A 133 -9.33 0.00 1.89
C THR A 133 -8.63 0.39 3.20
N LYS A 134 -8.77 -0.43 4.25
CA LYS A 134 -8.11 -0.21 5.55
C LYS A 134 -6.59 -0.10 5.41
N LEU A 135 -5.96 -1.00 4.68
CA LEU A 135 -4.52 -0.99 4.44
C LEU A 135 -4.10 0.24 3.63
N ALA A 136 -4.85 0.59 2.59
CA ALA A 136 -4.56 1.78 1.79
C ALA A 136 -4.66 3.08 2.59
N VAL A 137 -5.71 3.24 3.40
CA VAL A 137 -5.85 4.39 4.30
C VAL A 137 -4.71 4.47 5.31
N CYS A 138 -4.27 3.32 5.84
CA CYS A 138 -3.13 3.23 6.74
C CYS A 138 -1.85 3.76 6.07
N HIS A 139 -1.55 3.28 4.87
CA HIS A 139 -0.38 3.72 4.11
C HIS A 139 -0.47 5.20 3.72
N ALA A 140 -1.60 5.66 3.19
CA ALA A 140 -1.80 7.05 2.84
C ALA A 140 -1.64 7.97 4.06
N ALA A 141 -2.21 7.59 5.20
CA ALA A 141 -2.09 8.34 6.45
C ALA A 141 -0.64 8.40 6.95
N TYR A 142 0.13 7.33 6.77
CA TYR A 142 1.52 7.30 7.19
C TYR A 142 2.44 8.05 6.23
N GLU A 143 2.29 7.84 4.92
CA GLU A 143 3.23 8.33 3.91
C GLU A 143 2.99 9.79 3.49
N ILE A 144 1.72 10.21 3.40
CA ILE A 144 1.36 11.54 2.89
C ILE A 144 0.40 12.30 3.82
N SER A 145 0.27 11.89 5.07
CA SER A 145 -0.65 12.48 6.05
C SER A 145 -2.14 12.50 5.64
N ALA A 146 -2.51 11.72 4.62
CA ALA A 146 -3.88 11.62 4.14
C ALA A 146 -4.62 10.47 4.84
N GLY A 147 -5.14 10.71 6.04
CA GLY A 147 -6.07 9.79 6.71
C GLY A 147 -7.50 9.97 6.23
N TYR A 148 -8.36 8.98 6.50
CA TYR A 148 -9.82 9.09 6.22
C TYR A 148 -10.43 10.33 6.85
N TYR A 149 -9.91 10.70 8.02
CA TYR A 149 -10.27 11.91 8.73
C TYR A 149 -9.00 12.59 9.19
N SER A 150 -8.66 13.67 8.55
CA SER A 150 -7.95 14.76 9.17
C SER A 150 -8.99 15.77 9.62
N GLN A 151 -8.63 16.74 10.47
CA GLN A 151 -9.56 17.81 10.85
C GLN A 151 -10.10 18.61 9.64
N ASP A 152 -9.45 18.49 8.49
CA ASP A 152 -9.69 19.33 7.33
C ASP A 152 -10.05 18.54 6.05
N HIS A 153 -10.05 17.19 6.05
CA HIS A 153 -10.21 16.40 4.83
C HIS A 153 -10.97 15.10 5.06
N THR A 154 -11.91 14.81 4.19
CA THR A 154 -12.47 13.47 4.00
C THR A 154 -11.85 12.83 2.77
N VAL A 155 -11.53 11.56 2.87
CA VAL A 155 -11.03 10.76 1.74
C VAL A 155 -12.17 9.89 1.24
N THR A 156 -12.50 10.05 -0.02
CA THR A 156 -13.51 9.20 -0.67
C THR A 156 -12.80 8.15 -1.54
N ILE A 157 -13.16 6.88 -1.36
CA ILE A 157 -12.64 5.80 -2.19
C ILE A 157 -13.26 5.90 -3.59
N SER A 158 -12.42 6.18 -4.58
CA SER A 158 -12.84 6.29 -5.98
C SER A 158 -12.82 4.95 -6.70
N ARG A 159 -11.84 4.10 -6.39
CA ARG A 159 -11.67 2.80 -7.03
C ARG A 159 -10.92 1.83 -6.12
N ILE A 160 -11.34 0.56 -6.16
CA ILE A 160 -10.59 -0.58 -5.63
C ILE A 160 -10.51 -1.62 -6.72
N ALA A 161 -9.31 -2.11 -7.01
CA ALA A 161 -9.09 -3.20 -7.94
C ALA A 161 -8.07 -4.17 -7.34
N TYR A 162 -8.20 -5.44 -7.62
CA TYR A 162 -7.18 -6.43 -7.30
C TYR A 162 -7.09 -7.50 -8.39
N SER A 163 -5.92 -8.10 -8.51
CA SER A 163 -5.63 -9.18 -9.44
C SER A 163 -4.69 -10.18 -8.77
N ILE A 164 -4.71 -11.40 -9.23
CA ILE A 164 -3.77 -12.43 -8.78
C ILE A 164 -2.85 -12.82 -9.93
N LYS A 165 -1.56 -12.98 -9.63
CA LYS A 165 -0.48 -13.24 -10.59
C LYS A 165 -0.79 -14.39 -11.57
N PRO A 166 -1.30 -15.54 -11.13
CA PRO A 166 -1.62 -16.65 -12.03
C PRO A 166 -2.73 -16.40 -13.05
N LEU A 167 -3.53 -15.35 -12.90
CA LEU A 167 -4.58 -14.97 -13.85
C LEU A 167 -4.15 -13.91 -14.85
N LEU A 168 -2.88 -13.48 -14.81
CA LEU A 168 -2.31 -12.44 -15.66
C LEU A 168 -1.20 -13.04 -16.53
N GLU A 169 -1.03 -12.47 -17.70
CA GLU A 169 0.17 -12.68 -18.50
C GLU A 169 1.39 -12.05 -17.80
N ALA A 170 2.58 -12.61 -18.03
CA ALA A 170 3.80 -12.13 -17.40
C ALA A 170 4.07 -10.64 -17.67
N ALA A 171 3.76 -10.16 -18.87
CA ALA A 171 3.90 -8.76 -19.23
C ALA A 171 2.91 -7.85 -18.48
N GLU A 172 1.69 -8.33 -18.23
CA GLU A 172 0.69 -7.61 -17.44
C GLU A 172 1.13 -7.47 -15.98
N TRP A 173 1.66 -8.56 -15.40
CA TRP A 173 2.19 -8.52 -14.05
C TRP A 173 3.38 -7.56 -13.91
N GLN A 174 4.34 -7.61 -14.86
CA GLN A 174 5.46 -6.67 -14.89
C GLN A 174 5.03 -5.21 -14.99
N GLU A 175 3.95 -4.94 -15.74
CA GLU A 175 3.38 -3.58 -15.82
C GLU A 175 2.82 -3.11 -14.47
N LEU A 176 2.24 -4.01 -13.67
CA LEU A 176 1.77 -3.68 -12.32
C LEU A 176 2.92 -3.44 -11.34
N GLU A 177 4.05 -4.13 -11.51
CA GLU A 177 5.24 -4.01 -10.65
C GLU A 177 6.14 -2.82 -10.98
N ARG A 178 5.88 -2.08 -12.05
CA ARG A 178 6.76 -0.98 -12.45
C ARG A 178 6.78 0.18 -11.45
N MET A 179 7.84 0.95 -11.52
CA MET A 179 7.92 2.26 -10.90
C MET A 179 6.88 3.21 -11.53
N GLU A 180 6.30 4.07 -10.72
CA GLU A 180 5.32 5.05 -11.21
C GLU A 180 5.92 6.44 -11.37
N ILE A 181 5.55 7.09 -12.47
CA ILE A 181 5.80 8.53 -12.64
C ILE A 181 4.83 9.26 -11.73
N ILE A 182 5.37 10.06 -10.83
CA ILE A 182 4.57 10.80 -9.85
C ILE A 182 4.56 12.29 -10.12
N SER A 183 3.52 12.97 -9.63
CA SER A 183 3.43 14.42 -9.59
C SER A 183 4.30 14.98 -8.47
N ASP A 184 4.80 16.19 -8.63
CA ASP A 184 5.51 16.97 -7.61
C ASP A 184 4.56 17.81 -6.72
N GLU A 185 3.24 17.80 -7.00
CA GLU A 185 2.26 18.58 -6.25
C GLU A 185 2.17 18.14 -4.79
N ILE A 186 2.15 16.84 -4.55
CA ILE A 186 2.16 16.26 -3.20
C ILE A 186 3.15 15.10 -3.16
N LEU A 187 4.20 15.26 -2.39
CA LEU A 187 5.20 14.22 -2.15
C LEU A 187 4.93 13.53 -0.81
N PRO A 188 5.39 12.29 -0.65
CA PRO A 188 5.43 11.65 0.66
C PRO A 188 6.18 12.48 1.71
N GLU A 189 5.80 12.33 2.96
CA GLU A 189 6.40 13.02 4.09
C GLU A 189 7.90 12.74 4.16
N ILE A 190 8.69 13.79 4.37
CA ILE A 190 10.15 13.69 4.48
C ILE A 190 10.52 12.69 5.57
N GLY A 191 11.31 11.67 5.18
CA GLY A 191 11.75 10.60 6.07
C GLY A 191 10.78 9.42 6.18
N SER A 192 9.62 9.47 5.53
CA SER A 192 8.76 8.30 5.37
C SER A 192 9.43 7.24 4.49
N ARG A 193 8.88 6.04 4.46
CA ARG A 193 9.43 4.96 3.64
C ARG A 193 9.26 5.24 2.15
N ALA A 194 8.08 5.72 1.74
CA ALA A 194 7.81 6.08 0.35
C ALA A 194 8.73 7.21 -0.12
N PHE A 195 8.97 8.24 0.71
CA PHE A 195 9.90 9.32 0.36
C PHE A 195 11.31 8.83 0.03
N ARG A 196 11.78 7.79 0.71
CA ARG A 196 13.11 7.19 0.48
C ARG A 196 13.21 6.40 -0.80
N ASN A 197 12.07 6.08 -1.43
CA ASN A 197 11.97 5.31 -2.66
C ASN A 197 11.57 6.19 -3.86
N ILE A 198 11.80 7.52 -3.76
CA ILE A 198 11.64 8.45 -4.87
C ILE A 198 12.98 8.62 -5.56
N TYR A 199 12.98 8.47 -6.89
CA TYR A 199 14.12 8.70 -7.77
C TYR A 199 13.86 9.88 -8.69
N VAL A 200 14.89 10.69 -8.92
CA VAL A 200 14.85 11.74 -9.94
C VAL A 200 15.62 11.23 -11.15
N VAL A 201 14.95 11.12 -12.28
CA VAL A 201 15.54 10.71 -13.56
C VAL A 201 15.45 11.84 -14.56
N GLU A 202 16.44 12.00 -15.41
CA GLU A 202 16.38 12.93 -16.54
C GLU A 202 15.88 12.23 -17.79
N MET A 203 14.73 12.64 -18.27
CA MET A 203 14.24 12.22 -19.57
C MET A 203 14.82 13.14 -20.66
N LYS A 204 15.51 12.54 -21.63
CA LYS A 204 16.02 13.24 -22.81
C LYS A 204 15.00 13.10 -23.93
N THR A 205 14.35 14.18 -24.29
CA THR A 205 13.46 14.22 -25.45
C THR A 205 14.08 15.06 -26.57
N LYS A 206 13.78 14.73 -27.80
CA LYS A 206 14.10 15.58 -28.94
C LYS A 206 12.82 16.33 -29.32
N SER A 207 12.89 17.67 -29.33
CA SER A 207 11.86 18.49 -29.91
C SER A 207 11.73 18.22 -31.40
N ALA A 208 10.59 18.58 -32.01
CA ALA A 208 10.38 18.51 -33.44
C ALA A 208 11.43 19.31 -34.23
N ASP A 209 12.02 20.33 -33.63
CA ASP A 209 13.09 21.16 -34.18
C ASP A 209 14.50 20.58 -34.02
N GLY A 210 14.62 19.37 -33.44
CA GLY A 210 15.88 18.68 -33.24
C GLY A 210 16.67 19.12 -32.02
N GLU A 211 16.21 20.11 -31.25
CA GLU A 211 16.83 20.48 -29.98
C GLU A 211 16.51 19.46 -28.90
N GLY A 212 17.57 19.02 -28.21
CA GLY A 212 17.43 18.12 -27.06
C GLY A 212 16.88 18.87 -25.83
N CYS A 213 15.74 18.45 -25.32
CA CYS A 213 15.23 18.91 -24.02
C CYS A 213 15.53 17.85 -22.95
N ARG A 214 15.98 18.31 -21.79
CA ARG A 214 16.12 17.46 -20.61
C ARG A 214 15.05 17.86 -19.62
N MET A 215 14.27 16.90 -19.17
CA MET A 215 13.20 17.13 -18.22
C MET A 215 13.37 16.17 -17.03
N PRO A 216 13.48 16.70 -15.80
CA PRO A 216 13.49 15.85 -14.62
C PRO A 216 12.12 15.21 -14.43
N MET A 217 12.11 13.97 -14.04
CA MET A 217 10.90 13.22 -13.70
C MET A 217 11.10 12.56 -12.35
N LEU A 218 10.04 12.49 -11.56
CA LEU A 218 10.01 11.77 -10.31
C LEU A 218 9.41 10.37 -10.52
N LEU A 219 10.16 9.37 -10.11
CA LEU A 219 9.71 7.99 -10.11
C LEU A 219 9.55 7.49 -8.68
N MET A 220 8.43 6.84 -8.39
CA MET A 220 8.17 6.14 -7.15
C MET A 220 8.44 4.66 -7.34
N ASP A 221 9.39 4.13 -6.59
CA ASP A 221 9.64 2.70 -6.50
C ASP A 221 8.84 2.06 -5.37
N TRP A 222 8.78 0.75 -5.36
CA TRP A 222 8.12 -0.03 -4.32
C TRP A 222 8.85 0.09 -2.98
N VAL A 223 8.07 0.25 -1.93
CA VAL A 223 8.56 0.12 -0.56
C VAL A 223 8.44 -1.34 -0.15
N ASP A 224 9.56 -2.02 -0.04
CA ASP A 224 9.60 -3.36 0.49
C ASP A 224 9.48 -3.32 2.03
N VAL A 225 8.41 -3.90 2.55
CA VAL A 225 8.19 -4.04 4.00
C VAL A 225 8.76 -5.35 4.50
N GLN A 226 8.55 -6.41 3.74
CA GLN A 226 9.07 -7.74 4.02
C GLN A 226 9.20 -8.51 2.71
N GLU A 227 10.42 -8.84 2.33
CA GLU A 227 10.77 -9.50 1.07
C GLU A 227 9.89 -10.72 0.79
N GLY A 228 9.28 -10.74 -0.40
CA GLY A 228 8.37 -11.79 -0.84
C GLY A 228 7.00 -11.83 -0.14
N PHE A 229 6.74 -10.95 0.84
CA PHE A 229 5.48 -10.95 1.60
C PHE A 229 4.65 -9.70 1.45
N TYR A 230 5.28 -8.52 1.48
CA TYR A 230 4.52 -7.29 1.42
C TYR A 230 5.35 -6.13 0.91
N GLN A 231 4.87 -5.53 -0.18
CA GLN A 231 5.40 -4.28 -0.71
C GLN A 231 4.27 -3.35 -1.11
N TYR A 232 4.53 -2.04 -1.14
CA TYR A 232 3.53 -1.04 -1.50
C TYR A 232 4.16 0.18 -2.17
N GLN A 233 3.33 0.93 -2.90
CA GLN A 233 3.60 2.28 -3.37
C GLN A 233 2.50 3.21 -2.88
N VAL A 234 2.86 4.44 -2.49
CA VAL A 234 1.90 5.50 -2.18
C VAL A 234 2.36 6.79 -2.86
N TYR A 235 1.52 7.34 -3.70
CA TYR A 235 1.85 8.56 -4.42
C TYR A 235 0.60 9.35 -4.76
N PHE A 236 0.81 10.64 -5.07
CA PHE A 236 -0.23 11.54 -5.56
C PHE A 236 -0.07 11.70 -7.07
N LYS A 237 -1.19 11.59 -7.79
CA LYS A 237 -1.22 11.74 -9.24
C LYS A 237 -2.62 12.14 -9.71
N ASN A 238 -2.72 13.17 -10.54
CA ASN A 238 -3.99 13.64 -11.11
C ASN A 238 -5.06 13.97 -10.05
N GLY A 239 -4.69 14.64 -8.97
CA GLY A 239 -5.63 15.02 -7.91
C GLY A 239 -6.06 13.87 -6.99
N GLN A 240 -5.44 12.71 -7.08
CA GLN A 240 -5.82 11.52 -6.34
C GLN A 240 -4.62 10.89 -5.64
N VAL A 241 -4.87 10.26 -4.51
CA VAL A 241 -3.92 9.39 -3.82
C VAL A 241 -4.06 7.97 -4.33
N TRP A 242 -2.97 7.42 -4.77
CA TRP A 242 -2.86 6.05 -5.25
C TRP A 242 -2.09 5.22 -4.24
N VAL A 243 -2.66 4.10 -3.84
CA VAL A 243 -2.00 3.11 -3.00
C VAL A 243 -2.03 1.78 -3.72
N LYS A 244 -0.86 1.28 -4.06
CA LYS A 244 -0.69 -0.04 -4.65
C LYS A 244 -0.04 -0.96 -3.61
N MET A 245 -0.45 -2.20 -3.57
CA MET A 245 0.07 -3.20 -2.63
C MET A 245 0.26 -4.51 -3.37
N ILE A 246 1.39 -5.19 -3.13
CA ILE A 246 1.59 -6.57 -3.54
C ILE A 246 1.76 -7.41 -2.28
N ILE A 247 0.93 -8.43 -2.16
CA ILE A 247 0.90 -9.32 -1.00
C ILE A 247 1.35 -10.70 -1.45
N ARG A 248 2.41 -11.24 -0.83
CA ARG A 248 3.04 -12.56 -1.10
C ARG A 248 3.57 -12.72 -2.52
N ASP A 249 4.00 -11.64 -3.17
CA ASP A 249 4.39 -11.67 -4.60
C ASP A 249 3.32 -12.36 -5.49
N PHE A 250 2.07 -12.28 -5.08
CA PHE A 250 0.98 -13.06 -5.65
C PHE A 250 -0.28 -12.25 -5.91
N LEU A 251 -0.72 -11.43 -4.95
CA LEU A 251 -1.91 -10.63 -5.05
C LEU A 251 -1.54 -9.15 -5.17
N TYR A 252 -1.87 -8.54 -6.30
CA TYR A 252 -1.83 -7.10 -6.50
C TYR A 252 -3.17 -6.48 -6.08
N CYS A 253 -3.11 -5.36 -5.38
CA CYS A 253 -4.27 -4.56 -5.03
C CYS A 253 -3.96 -3.07 -5.23
N GLU A 254 -4.91 -2.35 -5.78
CA GLU A 254 -4.85 -0.91 -5.99
C GLU A 254 -6.09 -0.24 -5.40
N VAL A 255 -5.86 0.80 -4.61
CA VAL A 255 -6.92 1.65 -4.07
C VAL A 255 -6.62 3.09 -4.45
N VAL A 256 -7.58 3.72 -5.11
CA VAL A 256 -7.51 5.12 -5.51
C VAL A 256 -8.47 5.94 -4.66
N MET A 257 -7.97 7.00 -4.09
CA MET A 257 -8.70 7.87 -3.16
C MET A 257 -8.75 9.30 -3.68
N ALA A 258 -9.95 9.87 -3.82
CA ALA A 258 -10.12 11.30 -4.00
C ALA A 258 -9.92 11.99 -2.67
N LEU A 259 -9.23 13.11 -2.68
CA LEU A 259 -9.15 14.03 -1.55
C LEU A 259 -10.24 15.08 -1.75
N ASP A 260 -11.33 14.97 -1.00
CA ASP A 260 -12.37 15.98 -0.96
C ASP A 260 -11.85 17.18 -0.18
N ASP A 261 -11.74 18.33 -0.85
CA ASP A 261 -11.12 19.54 -0.31
C ASP A 261 -9.78 19.27 0.39
N LEU A 262 -8.77 19.02 -0.41
CA LEU A 262 -7.48 19.51 0.00
C LEU A 262 -7.69 21.01 0.23
N GLY A 263 -7.93 21.39 1.46
CA GLY A 263 -7.51 22.70 1.87
C GLY A 263 -6.04 22.74 1.47
N VAL A 264 -5.83 23.07 0.17
CA VAL A 264 -4.54 23.36 -0.41
C VAL A 264 -3.80 24.03 0.71
N LEU A 265 -2.70 23.46 1.12
CA LEU A 265 -1.75 24.12 1.98
C LEU A 265 -1.81 25.61 1.66
N ARG A 266 -2.73 26.29 2.31
CA ARG A 266 -2.75 27.76 2.33
C ARG A 266 -1.62 28.08 3.28
N CYS A 267 -0.43 28.21 2.65
CA CYS A 267 0.70 28.87 3.28
C CYS A 267 0.27 30.22 3.83
#